data_4d3f23fe3c26b5ddbe2479627e534e21
#
_entry.id   4d3f23fe3c26b5ddbe2479627e534e21
#
_cell.length_a   1.000
_cell.length_b   1.000
_cell.length_c   1.000
_cell.angle_alpha   90.00
_cell.angle_beta   90.00
_cell.angle_gamma   90.00
#
_symmetry.space_group_name_H-M   'P 1'
#
loop_
_entity.id
_entity.type
_entity.pdbx_description
1 polymer ?
#
loop_
_entity_poly.entity_id
_entity_poly.type
_entity_poly.pdbx_seq_one_letter_code
_entity_poly.pdbx_strand_id
1 'polypeptide(L)'
;MKRLIDYTKILRSKNAGPLFITFDLIFNTREDMEHVSSSINLDDVAKAYGIDKSKISILRYDVVNSIKITFPRKNISGSLEDNDIYGAQQHMPLANILIGE
;
A
#
# COMPACT_ATOMS: atom_id res chain seq x y z
N MET A 1 -3.83 -6.15 18.07
CA MET A 1 -3.70 -5.41 16.81
C MET A 1 -4.23 -6.25 15.65
N LYS A 2 -4.91 -5.58 14.72
CA LYS A 2 -5.36 -6.23 13.50
C LYS A 2 -4.42 -5.91 12.35
N ARG A 3 -4.42 -6.76 11.33
CA ARG A 3 -3.65 -6.51 10.12
C ARG A 3 -4.39 -5.49 9.25
N LEU A 4 -3.65 -4.79 8.40
CA LEU A 4 -4.25 -3.82 7.48
C LEU A 4 -5.39 -4.44 6.66
N ILE A 5 -5.18 -5.67 6.16
CA ILE A 5 -6.18 -6.33 5.33
C ILE A 5 -7.51 -6.56 6.06
N ASP A 6 -7.48 -6.64 7.39
CA ASP A 6 -8.70 -6.86 8.18
C ASP A 6 -9.62 -5.65 8.18
N TYR A 7 -9.11 -4.48 7.83
CA TYR A 7 -9.89 -3.24 7.73
C TYR A 7 -10.35 -2.94 6.31
N THR A 8 -9.74 -3.55 5.30
CA THR A 8 -10.02 -3.22 3.90
C THR A 8 -11.10 -4.11 3.30
N LYS A 9 -11.91 -3.51 2.44
CA LYS A 9 -12.82 -4.26 1.56
C LYS A 9 -12.06 -4.81 0.36
N ILE A 10 -11.19 -3.98 -0.21
CA ILE A 10 -10.35 -4.33 -1.36
C ILE A 10 -8.96 -3.79 -1.09
N LEU A 11 -7.96 -4.63 -1.30
CA LEU A 11 -6.56 -4.25 -1.28
C LEU A 11 -5.91 -4.82 -2.53
N ARG A 12 -5.41 -3.94 -3.39
CA ARG A 12 -4.79 -4.37 -4.64
C ARG A 12 -3.59 -3.49 -4.96
N SER A 13 -2.70 -4.02 -5.77
CA SER A 13 -1.52 -3.30 -6.22
C SER A 13 -1.40 -3.39 -7.74
N LYS A 14 -0.77 -2.38 -8.33
CA LYS A 14 -0.52 -2.34 -9.77
C LYS A 14 0.68 -1.45 -10.05
N ASN A 15 1.28 -1.62 -11.22
CA ASN A 15 2.34 -0.72 -11.66
C ASN A 15 1.74 0.64 -12.00
N ALA A 16 2.44 1.70 -11.57
CA ALA A 16 2.14 3.08 -11.96
C ALA A 16 3.30 3.54 -12.84
N GLY A 17 3.39 2.98 -14.03
CA GLY A 17 4.54 3.11 -14.90
C GLY A 17 5.62 2.10 -14.53
N PRO A 18 6.75 2.06 -15.26
CA PRO A 18 7.78 1.03 -15.06
C PRO A 18 8.56 1.18 -13.74
N LEU A 19 8.56 2.38 -13.14
CA LEU A 19 9.39 2.69 -11.98
C LEU A 19 8.63 2.79 -10.66
N PHE A 20 7.30 2.73 -10.68
CA PHE A 20 6.48 2.93 -9.49
C PHE A 20 5.45 1.83 -9.32
N ILE A 21 5.03 1.63 -8.09
CA ILE A 21 3.92 0.75 -7.75
C ILE A 21 2.90 1.54 -6.92
N THR A 22 1.62 1.27 -7.15
CA THR A 22 0.53 1.92 -6.44
C THR A 22 -0.33 0.87 -5.75
N PHE A 23 -0.69 1.13 -4.50
CA PHE A 23 -1.62 0.30 -3.73
C PHE A 23 -2.92 1.07 -3.53
N ASP A 24 -4.03 0.43 -3.86
CA ASP A 24 -5.36 0.96 -3.61
C ASP A 24 -5.97 0.22 -2.43
N LEU A 25 -6.29 0.96 -1.37
CA LEU A 25 -6.94 0.44 -0.18
C LEU A 25 -8.35 1.00 -0.14
N ILE A 26 -9.35 0.14 -0.32
CA ILE A 26 -10.75 0.55 -0.32
C ILE A 26 -11.40 -0.02 0.93
N PHE A 27 -12.11 0.83 1.66
CA PHE A 27 -12.70 0.48 2.94
C PHE A 27 -14.23 0.44 2.84
N ASN A 28 -14.87 -0.35 3.70
CA ASN A 28 -16.32 -0.42 3.75
C ASN A 28 -16.95 0.83 4.33
N THR A 29 -16.26 1.47 5.29
CA THR A 29 -16.77 2.63 5.98
C THR A 29 -15.71 3.72 6.04
N ARG A 30 -16.17 4.95 6.23
CA ARG A 30 -15.28 6.08 6.45
C ARG A 30 -14.50 5.93 7.75
N GLU A 31 -15.12 5.34 8.77
CA GLU A 31 -14.46 5.12 10.06
C GLU A 31 -13.24 4.24 9.93
N ASP A 32 -13.34 3.14 9.18
CA ASP A 32 -12.20 2.26 8.93
C ASP A 32 -11.10 2.99 8.18
N MET A 33 -11.47 3.77 7.16
CA MET A 33 -10.49 4.56 6.40
C MET A 33 -9.77 5.55 7.31
N GLU A 34 -10.50 6.29 8.12
CA GLU A 34 -9.91 7.28 9.02
C GLU A 34 -9.02 6.62 10.07
N HIS A 35 -9.45 5.48 10.60
CA HIS A 35 -8.66 4.75 11.58
C HIS A 35 -7.32 4.31 11.00
N VAL A 36 -7.34 3.69 9.82
CA VAL A 36 -6.12 3.25 9.15
C VAL A 36 -5.25 4.45 8.76
N SER A 37 -5.86 5.51 8.24
CA SER A 37 -5.14 6.72 7.83
C SER A 37 -4.34 7.34 8.99
N SER A 38 -4.89 7.31 10.19
CA SER A 38 -4.21 7.88 11.35
C SER A 38 -3.31 6.89 12.09
N SER A 39 -3.50 5.59 11.88
CA SER A 39 -2.78 4.55 12.62
C SER A 39 -1.68 3.88 11.81
N ILE A 40 -1.68 4.00 10.49
CA ILE A 40 -0.67 3.37 9.65
C ILE A 40 0.69 4.02 9.88
N ASN A 41 1.70 3.18 10.05
CA ASN A 41 3.07 3.65 10.29
C ASN A 41 3.86 3.53 9.00
N LEU A 42 4.29 4.67 8.45
CA LEU A 42 5.07 4.69 7.21
C LEU A 42 6.43 3.99 7.38
N ASP A 43 6.98 3.96 8.59
CA ASP A 43 8.21 3.22 8.83
C ASP A 43 8.01 1.72 8.61
N ASP A 44 6.85 1.19 8.99
CA ASP A 44 6.53 -0.22 8.76
C ASP A 44 6.41 -0.51 7.27
N VAL A 45 5.77 0.39 6.52
CA VAL A 45 5.65 0.25 5.06
C VAL A 45 7.03 0.30 4.41
N ALA A 46 7.85 1.27 4.78
CA ALA A 46 9.20 1.41 4.25
C ALA A 46 10.04 0.18 4.52
N LYS A 47 9.96 -0.35 5.73
CA LYS A 47 10.70 -1.54 6.13
C LYS A 47 10.23 -2.79 5.39
N ALA A 48 8.92 -2.94 5.21
CA ALA A 48 8.36 -4.09 4.52
C ALA A 48 8.80 -4.18 3.06
N TYR A 49 9.02 -3.04 2.41
CA TYR A 49 9.39 -2.98 1.00
C TYR A 49 10.84 -2.59 0.76
N GLY A 50 11.61 -2.34 1.82
CA GLY A 50 13.02 -2.00 1.69
C GLY A 50 13.27 -0.67 0.99
N ILE A 51 12.44 0.33 1.25
CA ILE A 51 12.55 1.64 0.62
C ILE A 51 12.67 2.73 1.69
N ASP A 52 13.03 3.93 1.24
CA ASP A 52 13.12 5.10 2.11
C ASP A 52 11.72 5.65 2.35
N LYS A 53 11.38 5.90 3.62
CA LYS A 53 10.10 6.47 4.02
C LYS A 53 9.78 7.77 3.27
N SER A 54 10.78 8.60 2.98
CA SER A 54 10.57 9.87 2.29
C SER A 54 10.06 9.71 0.85
N LYS A 55 10.15 8.49 0.30
CA LYS A 55 9.70 8.21 -1.07
C LYS A 55 8.27 7.68 -1.14
N ILE A 56 7.61 7.51 0.00
CA ILE A 56 6.24 7.02 0.05
C ILE A 56 5.27 8.19 -0.04
N SER A 57 4.32 8.09 -0.97
CA SER A 57 3.26 9.08 -1.14
C SER A 57 1.94 8.45 -0.74
N ILE A 58 1.18 9.13 0.10
CA ILE A 58 -0.15 8.67 0.53
C ILE A 58 -1.17 9.73 0.17
N LEU A 59 -2.22 9.31 -0.54
CA LEU A 59 -3.35 10.16 -0.89
C LEU A 59 -4.63 9.55 -0.35
N ARG A 60 -5.47 10.38 0.21
CA ARG A 60 -6.74 9.97 0.80
C ARG A 60 -7.90 10.51 -0.04
N TYR A 61 -8.81 9.63 -0.40
CA TYR A 61 -10.00 9.98 -1.19
C TYR A 61 -11.25 9.74 -0.35
N ASP A 62 -11.71 10.78 0.36
CA ASP A 62 -12.80 10.65 1.33
C ASP A 62 -14.13 10.22 0.71
N VAL A 63 -14.41 10.68 -0.50
CA VAL A 63 -15.70 10.40 -1.17
C VAL A 63 -15.91 8.91 -1.40
N VAL A 64 -14.81 8.17 -1.67
CA VAL A 64 -14.89 6.75 -1.99
C VAL A 64 -14.28 5.86 -0.91
N ASN A 65 -14.02 6.41 0.27
CA ASN A 65 -13.41 5.69 1.39
C ASN A 65 -12.17 4.90 0.96
N SER A 66 -11.24 5.60 0.32
CA SER A 66 -10.08 4.97 -0.28
C SER A 66 -8.79 5.70 0.09
N ILE A 67 -7.71 4.93 0.20
CA ILE A 67 -6.36 5.47 0.39
C ILE A 67 -5.49 4.89 -0.71
N LYS A 68 -4.68 5.75 -1.34
CA LYS A 68 -3.72 5.34 -2.36
C LYS A 68 -2.31 5.54 -1.83
N ILE A 69 -1.50 4.48 -1.88
CA ILE A 69 -0.10 4.53 -1.46
C ILE A 69 0.76 4.25 -2.68
N THR A 70 1.70 5.14 -2.96
CA THR A 70 2.59 5.02 -4.12
C THR A 70 4.04 5.18 -3.69
N PHE A 71 4.92 4.33 -4.21
CA PHE A 71 6.36 4.48 -4.00
C PHE A 71 7.13 3.87 -5.17
N PRO A 72 8.43 4.22 -5.32
CA PRO A 72 9.24 3.66 -6.39
C PRO A 72 9.42 2.15 -6.21
N ARG A 73 9.40 1.43 -7.32
CA ARG A 73 9.71 -0.01 -7.30
C ARG A 73 11.19 -0.18 -7.09
N LYS A 74 11.54 -1.23 -6.35
CA LYS A 74 12.93 -1.58 -6.10
C LYS A 74 13.64 -2.02 -7.39
N ASN A 75 12.92 -2.76 -8.24
CA ASN A 75 13.41 -3.19 -9.54
C ASN A 75 12.55 -2.59 -10.64
N ILE A 76 13.18 -2.35 -11.80
CA ILE A 76 12.47 -1.85 -12.98
C ILE A 76 11.54 -2.95 -13.48
N SER A 77 10.28 -2.57 -13.77
CA SER A 77 9.29 -3.49 -14.30
C SER A 77 9.78 -4.12 -15.61
N GLY A 78 9.67 -5.44 -15.70
CA GLY A 78 10.12 -6.18 -16.87
C GLY A 78 11.57 -6.62 -16.84
N SER A 79 12.33 -6.29 -15.79
CA SER A 79 13.70 -6.78 -15.64
C SER A 79 13.69 -8.27 -15.26
N LEU A 80 14.85 -8.93 -15.41
CA LEU A 80 14.97 -10.35 -15.05
C LEU A 80 14.79 -10.57 -13.55
N GLU A 81 15.01 -9.55 -12.74
CA GLU A 81 14.86 -9.64 -11.30
C GLU A 81 13.43 -9.34 -10.83
N ASP A 82 12.58 -8.86 -11.74
CA ASP A 82 11.22 -8.48 -11.42
C ASP A 82 10.27 -9.64 -11.73
N ASN A 83 9.93 -10.39 -10.69
CA ASN A 83 9.01 -11.53 -10.81
C ASN A 83 7.55 -11.12 -10.86
N ASP A 84 7.24 -9.84 -10.65
CA ASP A 84 5.89 -9.31 -10.67
C ASP A 84 5.86 -8.10 -11.60
N ILE A 85 5.76 -8.38 -12.90
CA ILE A 85 5.84 -7.35 -13.94
C ILE A 85 4.77 -6.28 -13.75
N TYR A 86 3.59 -6.66 -13.29
CA TYR A 86 2.46 -5.71 -13.13
C TYR A 86 2.30 -5.20 -11.70
N GLY A 87 3.09 -5.67 -10.77
CA GLY A 87 2.98 -5.29 -9.38
C GLY A 87 1.74 -5.85 -8.69
N ALA A 88 1.00 -6.74 -9.35
CA ALA A 88 -0.31 -7.18 -8.87
C ALA A 88 -0.26 -8.07 -7.63
N GLN A 89 0.88 -8.67 -7.34
CA GLN A 89 1.04 -9.56 -6.20
C GLN A 89 1.86 -8.96 -5.06
N GLN A 90 2.26 -7.71 -5.17
CA GLN A 90 3.11 -7.09 -4.16
C GLN A 90 2.34 -6.49 -2.98
N HIS A 91 1.02 -6.72 -2.92
CA HIS A 91 0.22 -6.21 -1.81
C HIS A 91 0.37 -7.01 -0.51
N MET A 92 0.91 -8.22 -0.56
CA MET A 92 0.96 -9.10 0.62
C MET A 92 1.76 -8.54 1.81
N PRO A 93 2.95 -7.94 1.62
CA PRO A 93 3.64 -7.33 2.75
C PRO A 93 2.82 -6.21 3.39
N LEU A 94 2.16 -5.39 2.56
CA LEU A 94 1.32 -4.31 3.07
C LEU A 94 0.10 -4.84 3.82
N ALA A 95 -0.52 -5.90 3.30
CA ALA A 95 -1.70 -6.50 3.90
C ALA A 95 -1.44 -6.99 5.33
N ASN A 96 -0.22 -7.39 5.62
CA ASN A 96 0.15 -7.96 6.91
C ASN A 96 0.67 -6.93 7.91
N ILE A 97 0.73 -5.66 7.55
CA ILE A 97 1.14 -4.61 8.48
C ILE A 97 0.11 -4.50 9.61
N LEU A 98 0.60 -4.46 10.84
CA LEU A 98 -0.26 -4.36 12.01
C LEU A 98 -0.71 -2.91 12.21
N ILE A 99 -2.00 -2.74 12.44
CA ILE A 99 -2.61 -1.44 12.67
C ILE A 99 -3.04 -1.35 14.13
N GLY A 100 -2.66 -0.28 14.80
CA GLY A 100 -3.06 -0.02 16.19
C GLY A 100 -4.57 0.15 16.30
N GLU A 101 -5.11 -0.30 17.40
CA GLU A 101 -6.55 -0.19 17.68
C GLU A 101 -6.90 1.16 18.37
#